data_322e0ca1d14e6f4aa27212bcbfe6b613
#
_entry.id   322e0ca1d14e6f4aa27212bcbfe6b613
#
_cell.length_a   1.000
_cell.length_b   1.000
_cell.length_c   1.000
_cell.angle_alpha   90.00
_cell.angle_beta   90.00
_cell.angle_gamma   90.00
#
_symmetry.space_group_name_H-M   'P 1'
#
loop_
_entity.id
_entity.type
_entity.pdbx_description
1 polymer ?
#
loop_
_entity_poly.entity_id
_entity_poly.type
_entity_poly.pdbx_seq_one_letter_code
_entity_poly.pdbx_strand_id
1 'polypeptide(L)'
;MFTDAPPRKKNLRAFVDSDARALLPLPSDLRLVTIANSIDAAMQEATAGKVQRACSEFLGTASDFYGVPECSVRVLAARPLRVREYSTTELFGDYRPDTLVIRVWQRTAIRKEITSFGTFLSTLCHEFCHHLDFHRFRFRNSWHTRGFYERTALLYHHARGTPPKKLVWVPVRGRRWRIDWQGMNRGR
;
A
#
# COMPACT_ATOMS: atom_id res chain seq x y z
N MET A 1 -8.00 -6.37 -7.96
CA MET A 1 -7.62 -4.98 -7.69
C MET A 1 -7.71 -4.23 -9.01
N PHE A 2 -8.30 -3.02 -9.02
CA PHE A 2 -8.56 -2.25 -10.24
C PHE A 2 -7.94 -0.87 -10.12
N THR A 3 -7.48 -0.30 -11.24
CA THR A 3 -7.09 1.10 -11.28
C THR A 3 -8.33 2.00 -11.19
N ASP A 4 -8.12 3.26 -10.82
CA ASP A 4 -9.12 4.30 -11.01
C ASP A 4 -9.36 4.55 -12.50
N ALA A 5 -10.51 5.10 -12.84
CA ALA A 5 -10.78 5.59 -14.18
C ALA A 5 -10.07 6.94 -14.39
N PRO A 6 -9.52 7.19 -15.60
CA PRO A 6 -8.91 8.49 -15.89
C PRO A 6 -9.90 9.65 -15.65
N PRO A 7 -9.50 10.70 -14.93
CA PRO A 7 -10.35 11.83 -14.66
C PRO A 7 -10.59 12.67 -15.95
N ARG A 8 -11.61 13.52 -15.90
CA ARG A 8 -11.89 14.45 -17.01
C ARG A 8 -10.91 15.64 -17.01
N LYS A 9 -10.51 16.09 -18.20
CA LYS A 9 -9.71 17.29 -18.56
C LYS A 9 -8.70 17.80 -17.50
N LYS A 10 -9.12 18.49 -16.45
CA LYS A 10 -8.25 19.26 -15.55
C LYS A 10 -7.16 18.43 -14.85
N ASN A 11 -7.43 17.18 -14.53
CA ASN A 11 -6.51 16.31 -13.78
C ASN A 11 -5.91 15.19 -14.63
N LEU A 12 -6.23 15.14 -15.93
CA LEU A 12 -5.80 14.05 -16.81
C LEU A 12 -4.28 13.95 -16.91
N ARG A 13 -3.59 15.09 -17.04
CA ARG A 13 -2.13 15.11 -17.12
C ARG A 13 -1.49 14.49 -15.89
N ALA A 14 -1.87 14.90 -14.69
CA ALA A 14 -1.33 14.35 -13.44
C ALA A 14 -1.65 12.86 -13.27
N PHE A 15 -2.83 12.41 -13.75
CA PHE A 15 -3.16 10.99 -13.79
C PHE A 15 -2.22 10.21 -14.72
N VAL A 16 -1.97 10.72 -15.93
CA VAL A 16 -1.06 10.09 -16.90
C VAL A 16 0.38 10.07 -16.37
N ASP A 17 0.83 11.17 -15.75
CA ASP A 17 2.16 11.26 -15.13
C ASP A 17 2.32 10.23 -14.00
N SER A 18 1.28 10.04 -13.17
CA SER A 18 1.26 9.00 -12.12
C SER A 18 1.26 7.58 -12.72
N ASP A 19 0.48 7.35 -13.79
CA ASP A 19 0.40 6.05 -14.46
C ASP A 19 1.72 5.65 -15.14
N ALA A 20 2.43 6.62 -15.71
CA ALA A 20 3.73 6.40 -16.35
C ALA A 20 4.88 6.20 -15.34
N ARG A 21 4.74 6.68 -14.11
CA ARG A 21 5.78 6.58 -13.08
C ARG A 21 5.67 5.26 -12.32
N ALA A 22 6.21 4.20 -12.90
CA ALA A 22 6.20 2.86 -12.33
C ALA A 22 7.38 2.57 -11.39
N LEU A 23 8.49 3.29 -11.54
CA LEU A 23 9.70 3.05 -10.76
C LEU A 23 9.67 3.77 -9.41
N LEU A 24 10.22 3.11 -8.41
CA LEU A 24 10.46 3.62 -7.07
C LEU A 24 11.90 3.31 -6.69
N PRO A 25 12.74 4.30 -6.32
CA PRO A 25 14.05 4.02 -5.72
C PRO A 25 13.88 3.20 -4.45
N LEU A 26 14.75 2.22 -4.24
CA LEU A 26 14.71 1.34 -3.07
C LEU A 26 16.03 1.48 -2.29
N PRO A 27 16.02 1.40 -0.95
CA PRO A 27 17.25 1.36 -0.16
C PRO A 27 18.16 0.19 -0.60
N SER A 28 19.45 0.38 -0.55
CA SER A 28 20.41 -0.70 -0.81
C SER A 28 20.66 -1.58 0.41
N ASP A 29 20.25 -1.14 1.58
CA ASP A 29 20.39 -1.85 2.85
C ASP A 29 19.15 -2.67 3.21
N LEU A 30 19.26 -3.53 4.21
CA LEU A 30 18.20 -4.44 4.64
C LEU A 30 17.35 -3.89 5.81
N ARG A 31 17.48 -2.62 6.18
CA ARG A 31 16.76 -2.06 7.34
C ARG A 31 15.25 -2.26 7.24
N LEU A 32 14.64 -1.92 6.12
CA LEU A 32 13.20 -2.13 5.92
C LEU A 32 12.81 -3.61 5.98
N VAL A 33 13.66 -4.52 5.51
CA VAL A 33 13.42 -5.97 5.62
C VAL A 33 13.44 -6.40 7.09
N THR A 34 14.44 -5.98 7.84
CA THR A 34 14.56 -6.31 9.27
C THR A 34 13.37 -5.80 10.06
N ILE A 35 12.95 -4.55 9.84
CA ILE A 35 11.79 -3.98 10.53
C ILE A 35 10.49 -4.67 10.11
N ALA A 36 10.33 -5.02 8.83
CA ALA A 36 9.17 -5.77 8.36
C ALA A 36 9.07 -7.17 9.00
N ASN A 37 10.21 -7.85 9.23
CA ASN A 37 10.23 -9.10 9.97
C ASN A 37 9.86 -8.90 11.46
N SER A 38 10.22 -7.77 12.07
CA SER A 38 9.76 -7.42 13.42
C SER A 38 8.25 -7.17 13.48
N ILE A 39 7.65 -6.62 12.41
CA ILE A 39 6.18 -6.51 12.30
C ILE A 39 5.56 -7.92 12.27
N ASP A 40 6.09 -8.84 11.46
CA ASP A 40 5.59 -10.22 11.36
C ASP A 40 5.62 -10.92 12.73
N ALA A 41 6.77 -10.88 13.40
CA ALA A 41 6.94 -11.46 14.74
C ALA A 41 5.94 -10.88 15.75
N ALA A 42 5.78 -9.55 15.77
CA ALA A 42 4.83 -8.89 16.66
C ALA A 42 3.35 -9.24 16.35
N MET A 43 3.02 -9.48 15.07
CA MET A 43 1.69 -9.94 14.67
C MET A 43 1.43 -11.39 15.13
N GLN A 44 2.42 -12.27 15.05
CA GLN A 44 2.32 -13.66 15.55
C GLN A 44 2.12 -13.71 17.06
N GLU A 45 2.78 -12.83 17.81
CA GLU A 45 2.58 -12.68 19.25
C GLU A 45 1.24 -12.03 19.63
N ALA A 46 0.47 -11.54 18.64
CA ALA A 46 -0.78 -10.80 18.81
C ALA A 46 -0.68 -9.58 19.74
N THR A 47 0.50 -8.97 19.87
CA THR A 47 0.77 -7.84 20.76
C THR A 47 0.61 -6.50 20.01
N ALA A 48 -0.56 -5.89 20.10
CA ALA A 48 -0.90 -4.66 19.36
C ALA A 48 0.12 -3.52 19.55
N GLY A 49 0.64 -3.33 20.77
CA GLY A 49 1.65 -2.30 21.05
C GLY A 49 2.99 -2.56 20.36
N LYS A 50 3.40 -3.83 20.21
CA LYS A 50 4.63 -4.18 19.45
C LYS A 50 4.43 -3.93 17.96
N VAL A 51 3.28 -4.34 17.40
CA VAL A 51 2.94 -4.07 15.99
C VAL A 51 2.92 -2.57 15.71
N GLN A 52 2.30 -1.78 16.60
CA GLN A 52 2.27 -0.32 16.50
C GLN A 52 3.69 0.28 16.44
N ARG A 53 4.58 -0.12 17.34
CA ARG A 53 5.97 0.37 17.37
C ARG A 53 6.75 0.00 16.12
N ALA A 54 6.69 -1.27 15.70
CA ALA A 54 7.40 -1.73 14.51
C ALA A 54 6.88 -1.06 13.22
N CYS A 55 5.57 -0.79 13.12
CA CYS A 55 5.02 -0.02 12.01
C CYS A 55 5.50 1.45 12.03
N SER A 56 5.58 2.08 13.21
CA SER A 56 6.11 3.45 13.33
C SER A 56 7.58 3.51 12.90
N GLU A 57 8.39 2.56 13.33
CA GLU A 57 9.80 2.45 12.93
C GLU A 57 9.94 2.24 11.40
N PHE A 58 9.09 1.37 10.82
CA PHE A 58 9.07 1.17 9.37
C PHE A 58 8.79 2.46 8.60
N LEU A 59 7.76 3.20 9.01
CA LEU A 59 7.37 4.44 8.34
C LEU A 59 8.40 5.55 8.55
N GLY A 60 8.98 5.69 9.75
CA GLY A 60 10.06 6.64 10.01
C GLY A 60 11.28 6.36 9.12
N THR A 61 11.78 5.11 9.13
CA THR A 61 12.91 4.68 8.29
C THR A 61 12.64 4.91 6.80
N ALA A 62 11.43 4.60 6.33
CA ALA A 62 11.05 4.83 4.94
C ALA A 62 10.94 6.33 4.63
N SER A 63 10.36 7.14 5.52
CA SER A 63 10.25 8.59 5.35
C SER A 63 11.62 9.26 5.24
N ASP A 64 12.56 8.86 6.10
CA ASP A 64 13.94 9.34 6.06
C ASP A 64 14.63 9.02 4.72
N PHE A 65 14.51 7.76 4.26
CA PHE A 65 15.10 7.36 2.98
C PHE A 65 14.52 8.15 1.80
N TYR A 66 13.21 8.38 1.78
CA TYR A 66 12.57 9.11 0.68
C TYR A 66 12.67 10.62 0.81
N GLY A 67 13.16 11.16 1.93
CA GLY A 67 13.25 12.61 2.20
C GLY A 67 11.87 13.27 2.21
N VAL A 68 10.88 12.62 2.83
CA VAL A 68 9.51 13.12 3.00
C VAL A 68 9.20 13.35 4.48
N PRO A 69 8.21 14.19 4.83
CA PRO A 69 7.77 14.34 6.22
C PRO A 69 7.45 12.98 6.83
N GLU A 70 7.78 12.79 8.10
CA GLU A 70 7.40 11.58 8.81
C GLU A 70 5.88 11.49 8.91
N CYS A 71 5.31 10.31 8.58
CA CYS A 71 3.90 10.03 8.79
C CYS A 71 3.71 9.07 9.96
N SER A 72 2.70 9.33 10.77
CA SER A 72 2.35 8.47 11.89
C SER A 72 1.46 7.31 11.44
N VAL A 73 1.45 6.22 12.21
CA VAL A 73 0.56 5.08 11.97
C VAL A 73 -0.36 4.85 13.16
N ARG A 74 -1.57 4.37 12.89
CA ARG A 74 -2.51 3.83 13.89
C ARG A 74 -2.86 2.40 13.49
N VAL A 75 -2.41 1.45 14.28
CA VAL A 75 -2.74 0.04 14.12
C VAL A 75 -4.02 -0.25 14.89
N LEU A 76 -5.08 -0.60 14.18
CA LEU A 76 -6.43 -0.77 14.70
C LEU A 76 -6.84 -2.26 14.70
N ALA A 77 -7.84 -2.62 15.50
CA ALA A 77 -8.25 -4.01 15.66
C ALA A 77 -8.94 -4.56 14.40
N ALA A 78 -10.24 -4.46 14.30
CA ALA A 78 -11.02 -5.08 13.23
C ALA A 78 -11.35 -4.07 12.12
N ARG A 79 -11.26 -4.55 10.85
CA ARG A 79 -11.62 -3.76 9.68
C ARG A 79 -13.07 -3.31 9.73
N PRO A 80 -13.37 -2.05 9.37
CA PRO A 80 -14.74 -1.64 9.19
C PRO A 80 -15.33 -2.24 7.90
N LEU A 81 -16.58 -2.70 7.99
CA LEU A 81 -17.36 -3.07 6.83
C LEU A 81 -17.97 -1.83 6.19
N ARG A 82 -17.84 -1.73 4.88
CA ARG A 82 -18.55 -0.76 4.05
C ARG A 82 -19.65 -1.49 3.31
N VAL A 83 -20.85 -1.39 3.82
CA VAL A 83 -22.05 -1.97 3.19
C VAL A 83 -22.62 -0.95 2.21
N ARG A 84 -22.78 -1.34 0.96
CA ARG A 84 -23.49 -0.61 -0.09
C ARG A 84 -24.62 -1.50 -0.60
N GLU A 85 -25.56 -0.91 -1.31
CA GLU A 85 -26.77 -1.59 -1.82
C GLU A 85 -26.49 -2.95 -2.52
N TYR A 86 -25.38 -3.03 -3.29
CA TYR A 86 -25.02 -4.23 -4.06
C TYR A 86 -23.64 -4.81 -3.73
N SER A 87 -22.98 -4.33 -2.67
CA SER A 87 -21.65 -4.83 -2.33
C SER A 87 -21.28 -4.57 -0.87
N THR A 88 -20.55 -5.51 -0.31
CA THR A 88 -19.91 -5.35 0.99
C THR A 88 -18.41 -5.42 0.80
N THR A 89 -17.69 -4.43 1.27
CA THR A 89 -16.23 -4.36 1.18
C THR A 89 -15.62 -4.07 2.55
N GLU A 90 -14.41 -4.59 2.78
CA GLU A 90 -13.61 -4.28 3.96
C GLU A 90 -12.65 -3.13 3.66
N LEU A 91 -12.45 -2.24 4.61
CA LEU A 91 -11.39 -1.24 4.54
C LEU A 91 -10.12 -1.80 5.18
N PHE A 92 -9.07 -1.98 4.41
CA PHE A 92 -7.80 -2.55 4.85
C PHE A 92 -6.87 -1.52 5.49
N GLY A 93 -6.80 -0.33 4.91
CA GLY A 93 -6.06 0.82 5.36
C GLY A 93 -6.64 2.11 4.81
N ASP A 94 -6.18 3.23 5.30
CA ASP A 94 -6.33 4.54 4.68
C ASP A 94 -5.17 5.47 5.07
N TYR A 95 -4.86 6.41 4.20
CA TYR A 95 -3.96 7.52 4.45
C TYR A 95 -4.72 8.84 4.50
N ARG A 96 -4.38 9.68 5.46
CA ARG A 96 -4.94 11.03 5.63
C ARG A 96 -3.86 12.08 5.38
N PRO A 97 -3.85 12.73 4.22
CA PRO A 97 -2.80 13.67 3.85
C PRO A 97 -2.80 14.96 4.69
N ASP A 98 -3.93 15.36 5.24
CA ASP A 98 -4.10 16.53 6.11
C ASP A 98 -3.45 16.36 7.50
N THR A 99 -3.42 15.15 8.02
CA THR A 99 -2.87 14.82 9.33
C THR A 99 -1.62 13.95 9.28
N LEU A 100 -1.19 13.54 8.09
CA LEU A 100 -0.08 12.60 7.85
C LEU A 100 -0.23 11.29 8.63
N VAL A 101 -1.47 10.77 8.74
CA VAL A 101 -1.77 9.56 9.50
C VAL A 101 -2.15 8.42 8.55
N ILE A 102 -1.46 7.31 8.68
CA ILE A 102 -1.85 6.02 8.09
C ILE A 102 -2.61 5.22 9.13
N ARG A 103 -3.77 4.65 8.74
CA ARG A 103 -4.49 3.68 9.57
C ARG A 103 -4.48 2.33 8.88
N VAL A 104 -4.16 1.29 9.64
CA VAL A 104 -4.18 -0.10 9.17
C VAL A 104 -4.88 -0.99 10.19
N TRP A 105 -5.59 -2.02 9.73
CA TRP A 105 -6.34 -2.92 10.61
C TRP A 105 -5.75 -4.32 10.60
N GLN A 106 -5.52 -4.87 11.80
CA GLN A 106 -4.89 -6.18 11.99
C GLN A 106 -5.85 -7.35 11.76
N ARG A 107 -7.17 -7.15 11.91
CA ARG A 107 -8.14 -8.23 11.93
C ARG A 107 -9.18 -8.07 10.83
N THR A 108 -9.67 -9.20 10.33
CA THR A 108 -10.77 -9.24 9.37
C THR A 108 -12.05 -8.65 9.98
N ALA A 109 -12.95 -8.13 9.15
CA ALA A 109 -14.14 -7.45 9.63
C ALA A 109 -15.14 -8.38 10.31
N ILE A 110 -15.36 -9.58 9.77
CA ILE A 110 -16.38 -10.53 10.22
C ILE A 110 -15.83 -11.46 11.29
N ARG A 111 -14.82 -12.26 10.97
CA ARG A 111 -14.30 -13.31 11.86
C ARG A 111 -13.37 -12.79 12.94
N LYS A 112 -12.94 -11.53 12.85
CA LYS A 112 -11.96 -10.92 13.77
C LYS A 112 -10.61 -11.66 13.84
N GLU A 113 -10.31 -12.50 12.86
CA GLU A 113 -9.06 -13.22 12.73
C GLU A 113 -7.92 -12.26 12.36
N ILE A 114 -6.72 -12.54 12.85
CA ILE A 114 -5.53 -11.78 12.45
C ILE A 114 -5.31 -11.99 10.94
N THR A 115 -5.16 -10.91 10.22
CA THR A 115 -4.85 -10.95 8.79
C THR A 115 -3.45 -11.50 8.56
N SER A 116 -3.20 -12.10 7.39
CA SER A 116 -1.84 -12.54 7.07
C SER A 116 -0.86 -11.36 7.05
N PHE A 117 0.38 -11.59 7.46
CA PHE A 117 1.44 -10.59 7.40
C PHE A 117 1.58 -9.99 5.99
N GLY A 118 1.54 -10.82 4.94
CA GLY A 118 1.62 -10.34 3.56
C GLY A 118 0.53 -9.33 3.21
N THR A 119 -0.72 -9.57 3.63
CA THR A 119 -1.83 -8.62 3.43
C THR A 119 -1.63 -7.35 4.26
N PHE A 120 -1.19 -7.47 5.50
CA PHE A 120 -0.95 -6.33 6.39
C PHE A 120 0.17 -5.43 5.85
N LEU A 121 1.33 -6.00 5.52
CA LEU A 121 2.48 -5.27 4.98
C LEU A 121 2.15 -4.64 3.63
N SER A 122 1.44 -5.37 2.74
CA SER A 122 0.99 -4.82 1.46
C SER A 122 0.08 -3.60 1.65
N THR A 123 -0.80 -3.62 2.66
CA THR A 123 -1.64 -2.47 2.99
C THR A 123 -0.79 -1.30 3.52
N LEU A 124 0.14 -1.55 4.44
CA LEU A 124 1.03 -0.51 4.97
C LEU A 124 1.84 0.17 3.86
N CYS A 125 2.43 -0.62 2.94
CA CYS A 125 3.15 -0.10 1.78
C CYS A 125 2.24 0.67 0.82
N HIS A 126 0.99 0.24 0.63
CA HIS A 126 0.00 0.91 -0.19
C HIS A 126 -0.33 2.31 0.35
N GLU A 127 -0.63 2.41 1.63
CA GLU A 127 -0.95 3.69 2.26
C GLU A 127 0.28 4.63 2.31
N PHE A 128 1.47 4.06 2.49
CA PHE A 128 2.71 4.84 2.41
C PHE A 128 2.99 5.33 0.97
N CYS A 129 2.64 4.57 -0.06
CA CYS A 129 2.74 5.06 -1.44
C CYS A 129 1.81 6.24 -1.73
N HIS A 130 0.64 6.33 -1.09
CA HIS A 130 -0.18 7.54 -1.12
C HIS A 130 0.56 8.74 -0.50
N HIS A 131 1.26 8.52 0.62
CA HIS A 131 2.10 9.56 1.23
C HIS A 131 3.22 10.01 0.29
N LEU A 132 3.92 9.08 -0.39
CA LEU A 132 4.94 9.40 -1.38
C LEU A 132 4.38 10.16 -2.58
N ASP A 133 3.18 9.84 -3.04
CA ASP A 133 2.54 10.55 -4.13
C ASP A 133 2.38 12.04 -3.82
N PHE A 134 1.95 12.39 -2.61
CA PHE A 134 1.80 13.79 -2.21
C PHE A 134 3.14 14.49 -1.94
N HIS A 135 4.05 13.85 -1.23
CA HIS A 135 5.22 14.55 -0.66
C HIS A 135 6.48 14.40 -1.50
N ARG A 136 6.69 13.26 -2.20
CA ARG A 136 7.85 13.05 -3.05
C ARG A 136 7.57 13.36 -4.53
N PHE A 137 6.45 12.86 -5.06
CA PHE A 137 6.12 13.02 -6.47
C PHE A 137 5.29 14.27 -6.76
N ARG A 138 4.78 14.94 -5.73
CA ARG A 138 3.99 16.18 -5.83
C ARG A 138 2.73 16.01 -6.66
N PHE A 139 2.12 14.83 -6.65
CA PHE A 139 0.82 14.62 -7.26
C PHE A 139 -0.26 15.27 -6.39
N ARG A 140 -1.14 16.08 -7.00
CA ARG A 140 -2.25 16.75 -6.27
C ARG A 140 -3.32 15.77 -5.78
N ASN A 141 -3.40 14.64 -6.45
CA ASN A 141 -4.27 13.51 -6.09
C ASN A 141 -3.45 12.23 -6.24
N SER A 142 -3.65 11.31 -5.34
CA SER A 142 -3.01 10.00 -5.39
C SER A 142 -4.01 8.97 -5.90
N TRP A 143 -4.06 8.80 -7.23
CA TRP A 143 -4.92 7.81 -7.87
C TRP A 143 -4.28 6.43 -7.88
N HIS A 144 -5.12 5.41 -7.80
CA HIS A 144 -4.72 4.04 -8.04
C HIS A 144 -4.46 3.79 -9.54
N THR A 145 -3.38 4.29 -10.06
CA THR A 145 -2.91 4.06 -11.44
C THR A 145 -2.10 2.76 -11.53
N ARG A 146 -1.75 2.30 -12.73
CA ARG A 146 -0.79 1.19 -12.89
C ARG A 146 0.55 1.53 -12.25
N GLY A 147 1.07 2.74 -12.52
CA GLY A 147 2.32 3.21 -11.91
C GLY A 147 2.26 3.24 -10.38
N PHE A 148 1.13 3.62 -9.78
CA PHE A 148 0.93 3.55 -8.34
C PHE A 148 1.07 2.11 -7.81
N TYR A 149 0.40 1.15 -8.43
CA TYR A 149 0.48 -0.25 -7.99
C TYR A 149 1.86 -0.88 -8.23
N GLU A 150 2.56 -0.50 -9.32
CA GLU A 150 3.94 -0.93 -9.56
C GLU A 150 4.88 -0.42 -8.45
N ARG A 151 4.77 0.86 -8.06
CA ARG A 151 5.54 1.42 -6.92
C ARG A 151 5.23 0.70 -5.62
N THR A 152 3.95 0.45 -5.36
CA THR A 152 3.52 -0.31 -4.16
C THR A 152 4.10 -1.72 -4.16
N ALA A 153 4.07 -2.41 -5.29
CA ALA A 153 4.64 -3.76 -5.43
C ALA A 153 6.16 -3.76 -5.20
N LEU A 154 6.88 -2.77 -5.75
CA LEU A 154 8.33 -2.62 -5.54
C LEU A 154 8.66 -2.46 -4.06
N LEU A 155 8.00 -1.53 -3.36
CA LEU A 155 8.20 -1.31 -1.93
C LEU A 155 7.85 -2.55 -1.10
N TYR A 156 6.72 -3.18 -1.38
CA TYR A 156 6.29 -4.40 -0.70
C TYR A 156 7.29 -5.54 -0.86
N HIS A 157 7.73 -5.82 -2.09
CA HIS A 157 8.67 -6.91 -2.35
C HIS A 157 10.04 -6.63 -1.72
N HIS A 158 10.50 -5.38 -1.76
CA HIS A 158 11.72 -4.96 -1.07
C HIS A 158 11.60 -5.19 0.45
N ALA A 159 10.56 -4.66 1.10
CA ALA A 159 10.33 -4.84 2.53
C ALA A 159 10.13 -6.31 2.93
N ARG A 160 9.56 -7.12 2.04
CA ARG A 160 9.37 -8.56 2.24
C ARG A 160 10.66 -9.37 2.07
N GLY A 161 11.73 -8.78 1.51
CA GLY A 161 12.95 -9.49 1.15
C GLY A 161 12.75 -10.50 0.01
N THR A 162 11.80 -10.24 -0.91
CA THR A 162 11.47 -11.13 -2.03
C THR A 162 11.76 -10.45 -3.37
N PRO A 163 12.10 -11.21 -4.42
CA PRO A 163 12.29 -10.66 -5.75
C PRO A 163 11.05 -9.88 -6.20
N PRO A 164 11.22 -8.71 -6.85
CA PRO A 164 10.10 -7.95 -7.38
C PRO A 164 9.35 -8.76 -8.44
N LYS A 165 8.03 -8.70 -8.42
CA LYS A 165 7.18 -9.33 -9.42
C LYS A 165 6.63 -8.29 -10.37
N LYS A 166 6.78 -8.51 -11.66
CA LYS A 166 6.14 -7.68 -12.68
C LYS A 166 4.63 -7.89 -12.63
N LEU A 167 3.87 -6.82 -12.50
CA LEU A 167 2.42 -6.89 -12.53
C LEU A 167 1.93 -7.14 -13.97
N VAL A 168 0.97 -8.05 -14.11
CA VAL A 168 0.31 -8.32 -15.39
C VAL A 168 -1.02 -7.59 -15.41
N TRP A 169 -1.24 -6.78 -16.43
CA TRP A 169 -2.38 -5.89 -16.54
C TRP A 169 -3.34 -6.33 -17.63
N VAL A 170 -4.63 -6.39 -17.31
CA VAL A 170 -5.71 -6.65 -18.26
C VAL A 170 -6.62 -5.42 -18.34
N PRO A 171 -6.89 -4.90 -19.55
CA PRO A 171 -7.80 -3.78 -19.71
C PRO A 171 -9.24 -4.20 -19.36
N VAL A 172 -9.97 -3.27 -18.73
CA VAL A 172 -11.39 -3.47 -18.40
C VAL A 172 -12.22 -2.25 -18.79
N ARG A 173 -13.55 -2.39 -18.74
CA ARG A 173 -14.49 -1.30 -19.11
C ARG A 173 -14.18 -0.01 -18.33
N GLY A 174 -14.36 1.14 -18.98
CA GLY A 174 -14.14 2.47 -18.38
C GLY A 174 -12.69 2.94 -18.42
N ARG A 175 -11.88 2.44 -19.36
CA ARG A 175 -10.44 2.79 -19.48
C ARG A 175 -9.64 2.51 -18.22
N ARG A 176 -10.04 1.50 -17.46
CA ARG A 176 -9.35 1.01 -16.26
C ARG A 176 -8.58 -0.25 -16.57
N TRP A 177 -7.72 -0.64 -15.62
CA TRP A 177 -6.94 -1.86 -15.68
C TRP A 177 -7.19 -2.71 -14.43
N ARG A 178 -7.03 -4.00 -14.59
CA ARG A 178 -7.08 -4.98 -13.50
C ARG A 178 -5.79 -5.78 -13.46
N ILE A 179 -5.28 -6.04 -12.26
CA ILE A 179 -4.16 -6.96 -12.09
C ILE A 179 -4.64 -8.39 -12.34
N ASP A 180 -3.96 -9.10 -13.22
CA ASP A 180 -4.20 -10.52 -13.50
C ASP A 180 -3.34 -11.40 -12.59
N TRP A 181 -3.87 -11.69 -11.42
CA TRP A 181 -3.19 -12.56 -10.46
C TRP A 181 -2.97 -13.98 -10.96
N GLN A 182 -3.86 -14.49 -11.83
CA GLN A 182 -3.72 -15.82 -12.42
C GLN A 182 -2.60 -15.85 -13.45
N GLY A 183 -2.53 -14.83 -14.33
CA GLY A 183 -1.45 -14.68 -15.30
C GLY A 183 -0.08 -14.55 -14.64
N MET A 184 0.02 -13.85 -13.51
CA MET A 184 1.27 -13.71 -12.74
C MET A 184 1.79 -15.04 -12.17
N ASN A 185 0.91 -16.01 -11.92
CA ASN A 185 1.29 -17.30 -11.34
C ASN A 185 1.58 -18.37 -12.41
N ARG A 186 1.20 -18.15 -13.67
CA ARG A 186 1.45 -19.10 -14.79
C ARG A 186 2.88 -19.04 -15.34
N GLY A 187 3.65 -18.03 -14.99
CA GLY A 187 5.03 -17.84 -15.42
C GLY A 187 6.08 -18.45 -14.47
N ARG A 188 5.68 -19.42 -13.64
CA ARG A 188 6.56 -20.18 -12.74
C ARG A 188 6.82 -21.57 -13.28
#